data_c7fdbd03da987ccc36ee79165fac7ca9
#
_entry.id   c7fdbd03da987ccc36ee79165fac7ca9
#
_cell.length_a   1.000
_cell.length_b   1.000
_cell.length_c   1.000
_cell.angle_alpha   90.00
_cell.angle_beta   90.00
_cell.angle_gamma   90.00
#
_symmetry.space_group_name_H-M   'P 1'
#
loop_
_entity.id
_entity.type
_entity.pdbx_description
1 polymer ?
#
loop_
_entity_poly.entity_id
_entity_poly.type
_entity_poly.pdbx_seq_one_letter_code
_entity_poly.pdbx_strand_id
1 'polypeptide(L)'
;MGKILYFQWNSFMNAGIERALQKMNIIYDTFCYQFADWEKDDAFCEQFEAKIKTGAYRAVFSINYAPLISTVCARHDVRYISWVYDCPIHIRNLATLKNSCNTIYFFDRVQAEEYRSRGIDARHMPLAVDTELYRRIYETESERAEREKYETDIALVGKLYRTEYQHYLQPLSAYQKGRLEGIIAAQLKVYGGYLIPDLVTDELLAELNDSYAKASGGKVCISRRELEFLLACETTGRERFLVLG
;
A
#
# COMPACT_ATOMS: atom_id res chain seq x y z
N MET A 1 -15.58 -13.37 -25.26
CA MET A 1 -14.74 -13.16 -24.04
C MET A 1 -15.24 -11.90 -23.33
N GLY A 2 -15.63 -11.94 -22.05
CA GLY A 2 -16.14 -10.75 -21.35
C GLY A 2 -15.01 -9.74 -21.11
N LYS A 3 -15.32 -8.44 -21.11
CA LYS A 3 -14.35 -7.38 -20.83
C LYS A 3 -14.04 -7.25 -19.34
N ILE A 4 -12.93 -6.66 -18.97
CA ILE A 4 -12.59 -6.32 -17.60
C ILE A 4 -12.77 -4.82 -17.34
N LEU A 5 -12.99 -4.44 -16.08
CA LEU A 5 -12.92 -3.05 -15.64
C LEU A 5 -11.57 -2.83 -14.95
N TYR A 6 -10.73 -1.98 -15.52
CA TYR A 6 -9.47 -1.60 -14.91
C TYR A 6 -9.65 -0.33 -14.08
N PHE A 7 -9.57 -0.50 -12.76
CA PHE A 7 -9.59 0.63 -11.84
C PHE A 7 -8.22 1.33 -11.82
N GLN A 8 -8.22 2.63 -12.06
CA GLN A 8 -7.04 3.47 -12.07
C GLN A 8 -7.10 4.54 -10.98
N TRP A 9 -6.09 4.57 -10.17
CA TRP A 9 -5.75 5.69 -9.30
C TRP A 9 -4.40 6.27 -9.78
N ASN A 10 -3.84 7.27 -9.09
CA ASN A 10 -2.58 7.89 -9.49
C ASN A 10 -1.36 6.96 -9.29
N SER A 11 -1.33 5.86 -10.04
CA SER A 11 -0.25 4.86 -10.04
C SER A 11 0.66 5.06 -11.23
N PHE A 12 1.97 5.03 -10.98
CA PHE A 12 2.99 5.05 -12.04
C PHE A 12 2.94 3.81 -12.96
N MET A 13 2.28 2.74 -12.54
CA MET A 13 2.17 1.50 -13.32
C MET A 13 1.07 1.53 -14.38
N ASN A 14 0.16 2.50 -14.35
CA ASN A 14 -1.02 2.51 -15.22
C ASN A 14 -0.68 2.33 -16.71
N ALA A 15 0.27 3.11 -17.21
CA ALA A 15 0.65 3.04 -18.62
C ALA A 15 1.27 1.67 -19.02
N GLY A 16 2.04 1.05 -18.13
CA GLY A 16 2.61 -0.28 -18.36
C GLY A 16 1.52 -1.37 -18.39
N ILE A 17 0.55 -1.29 -17.49
CA ILE A 17 -0.59 -2.22 -17.45
C ILE A 17 -1.44 -2.09 -18.71
N GLU A 18 -1.75 -0.87 -19.14
CA GLU A 18 -2.55 -0.65 -20.37
C GLU A 18 -1.83 -1.23 -21.60
N ARG A 19 -0.53 -0.98 -21.76
CA ARG A 19 0.27 -1.61 -22.83
C ARG A 19 0.21 -3.14 -22.77
N ALA A 20 0.33 -3.72 -21.58
CA ALA A 20 0.24 -5.16 -21.41
C ALA A 20 -1.14 -5.72 -21.78
N LEU A 21 -2.22 -5.07 -21.35
CA LEU A 21 -3.60 -5.45 -21.70
C LEU A 21 -3.84 -5.37 -23.21
N GLN A 22 -3.38 -4.31 -23.87
CA GLN A 22 -3.46 -4.13 -25.32
C GLN A 22 -2.67 -5.22 -26.07
N LYS A 23 -1.43 -5.49 -25.65
CA LYS A 23 -0.58 -6.53 -26.25
C LYS A 23 -1.18 -7.93 -26.12
N MET A 24 -1.88 -8.20 -25.03
CA MET A 24 -2.60 -9.46 -24.83
C MET A 24 -3.98 -9.51 -25.46
N ASN A 25 -4.41 -8.46 -26.20
CA ASN A 25 -5.74 -8.32 -26.79
C ASN A 25 -6.87 -8.49 -25.75
N ILE A 26 -6.66 -8.03 -24.53
CA ILE A 26 -7.68 -8.04 -23.47
C ILE A 26 -8.56 -6.81 -23.64
N ILE A 27 -9.86 -7.00 -23.82
CA ILE A 27 -10.83 -5.90 -23.89
C ILE A 27 -11.08 -5.38 -22.47
N TYR A 28 -10.92 -4.08 -22.27
CA TYR A 28 -11.12 -3.44 -20.98
C TYR A 28 -11.75 -2.05 -21.12
N ASP A 29 -12.45 -1.64 -20.06
CA ASP A 29 -12.80 -0.25 -19.81
C ASP A 29 -11.95 0.24 -18.63
N THR A 30 -11.74 1.55 -18.52
CA THR A 30 -11.12 2.17 -17.36
C THR A 30 -12.15 2.84 -16.46
N PHE A 31 -11.86 2.89 -15.18
CA PHE A 31 -12.56 3.70 -14.19
C PHE A 31 -11.50 4.43 -13.36
N CYS A 32 -11.37 5.73 -13.60
CA CYS A 32 -10.39 6.57 -12.90
C CYS A 32 -11.04 7.24 -11.70
N TYR A 33 -10.45 7.06 -10.52
CA TYR A 33 -10.93 7.71 -9.32
C TYR A 33 -9.80 7.87 -8.30
N GLN A 34 -9.81 8.99 -7.57
CA GLN A 34 -8.89 9.25 -6.48
C GLN A 34 -9.67 9.22 -5.16
N PHE A 35 -9.40 8.23 -4.32
CA PHE A 35 -10.04 8.12 -3.02
C PHE A 35 -9.66 9.28 -2.10
N ALA A 36 -10.64 9.81 -1.38
CA ALA A 36 -10.39 10.61 -0.18
C ALA A 36 -9.97 9.70 1.00
N ASP A 37 -10.65 8.56 1.15
CA ASP A 37 -10.31 7.49 2.08
C ASP A 37 -10.55 6.14 1.40
N TRP A 38 -9.55 5.27 1.36
CA TRP A 38 -9.60 3.95 0.71
C TRP A 38 -10.62 2.98 1.33
N GLU A 39 -11.10 3.28 2.53
CA GLU A 39 -12.04 2.43 3.26
C GLU A 39 -13.39 3.09 3.52
N LYS A 40 -13.55 4.39 3.21
CA LYS A 40 -14.81 5.13 3.38
C LYS A 40 -14.95 6.23 2.33
N ASP A 41 -15.69 5.94 1.27
CA ASP A 41 -16.00 6.90 0.21
C ASP A 41 -17.33 6.51 -0.45
N ASP A 42 -18.42 7.12 0.02
CA ASP A 42 -19.77 6.79 -0.45
C ASP A 42 -19.96 7.20 -1.91
N ALA A 43 -19.40 8.34 -2.30
CA ALA A 43 -19.50 8.84 -3.68
C ALA A 43 -18.79 7.89 -4.66
N PHE A 44 -17.63 7.33 -4.25
CA PHE A 44 -16.99 6.27 -5.01
C PHE A 44 -17.90 5.05 -5.14
N CYS A 45 -18.46 4.57 -4.03
CA CYS A 45 -19.30 3.37 -4.04
C CYS A 45 -20.48 3.51 -4.99
N GLU A 46 -21.18 4.65 -4.97
CA GLU A 46 -22.31 4.92 -5.87
C GLU A 46 -21.91 4.91 -7.33
N GLN A 47 -20.85 5.65 -7.70
CA GLN A 47 -20.36 5.75 -9.08
C GLN A 47 -19.83 4.41 -9.59
N PHE A 48 -19.07 3.70 -8.75
CA PHE A 48 -18.48 2.43 -9.12
C PHE A 48 -19.54 1.33 -9.27
N GLU A 49 -20.53 1.32 -8.38
CA GLU A 49 -21.67 0.41 -8.48
C GLU A 49 -22.49 0.66 -9.74
N ALA A 50 -22.76 1.91 -10.10
CA ALA A 50 -23.42 2.27 -11.35
C ALA A 50 -22.63 1.77 -12.57
N LYS A 51 -21.29 1.91 -12.55
CA LYS A 51 -20.41 1.40 -13.61
C LYS A 51 -20.46 -0.12 -13.72
N ILE A 52 -20.42 -0.84 -12.61
CA ILE A 52 -20.53 -2.31 -12.58
C ILE A 52 -21.85 -2.79 -13.18
N LYS A 53 -22.97 -2.18 -12.80
CA LYS A 53 -24.31 -2.55 -13.29
C LYS A 53 -24.49 -2.37 -14.81
N THR A 54 -23.83 -1.38 -15.39
CA THR A 54 -23.99 -1.07 -16.83
C THR A 54 -23.03 -1.85 -17.74
N GLY A 55 -21.99 -2.48 -17.19
CA GLY A 55 -20.81 -2.88 -17.96
C GLY A 55 -20.58 -4.37 -18.12
N ALA A 56 -21.40 -5.31 -17.85
CA ALA A 56 -21.19 -6.76 -18.08
C ALA A 56 -19.71 -7.21 -17.93
N TYR A 57 -19.04 -6.78 -16.86
CA TYR A 57 -17.64 -7.09 -16.62
C TYR A 57 -17.46 -8.48 -16.02
N ARG A 58 -16.49 -9.26 -16.57
CA ARG A 58 -16.13 -10.56 -16.00
C ARG A 58 -15.25 -10.46 -14.77
N ALA A 59 -14.52 -9.35 -14.64
CA ALA A 59 -13.67 -9.04 -13.50
C ALA A 59 -13.37 -7.54 -13.42
N VAL A 60 -13.07 -7.09 -12.21
CA VAL A 60 -12.40 -5.82 -11.93
C VAL A 60 -10.92 -6.12 -11.68
N PHE A 61 -10.03 -5.27 -12.17
CA PHE A 61 -8.61 -5.32 -11.88
C PHE A 61 -8.12 -3.99 -11.29
N SER A 62 -7.25 -4.04 -10.29
CA SER A 62 -6.56 -2.85 -9.76
C SER A 62 -5.11 -3.13 -9.39
N ILE A 63 -4.29 -2.08 -9.45
CA ILE A 63 -3.03 -2.03 -8.74
C ILE A 63 -3.33 -1.62 -7.30
N ASN A 64 -2.73 -2.33 -6.37
CA ASN A 64 -3.06 -2.36 -4.95
C ASN A 64 -4.51 -2.79 -4.65
N TYR A 65 -4.70 -3.26 -3.45
CA TYR A 65 -6.01 -3.72 -2.99
C TYR A 65 -6.81 -2.55 -2.42
N ALA A 66 -8.05 -2.41 -2.87
CA ALA A 66 -9.00 -1.43 -2.36
C ALA A 66 -10.20 -2.13 -1.69
N PRO A 67 -10.40 -1.96 -0.37
CA PRO A 67 -11.52 -2.54 0.37
C PRO A 67 -12.90 -2.18 -0.21
N LEU A 68 -13.06 -0.94 -0.68
CA LEU A 68 -14.32 -0.47 -1.28
C LEU A 68 -14.63 -1.19 -2.60
N ILE A 69 -13.63 -1.41 -3.46
CA ILE A 69 -13.81 -2.19 -4.70
C ILE A 69 -14.24 -3.62 -4.37
N SER A 70 -13.54 -4.26 -3.42
CA SER A 70 -13.91 -5.60 -2.97
C SER A 70 -15.33 -5.68 -2.46
N THR A 71 -15.76 -4.69 -1.66
CA THR A 71 -17.11 -4.64 -1.10
C THR A 71 -18.18 -4.52 -2.19
N VAL A 72 -17.98 -3.64 -3.18
CA VAL A 72 -18.93 -3.49 -4.29
C VAL A 72 -18.93 -4.73 -5.18
N CYS A 73 -17.75 -5.27 -5.51
CA CYS A 73 -17.64 -6.49 -6.32
C CYS A 73 -18.34 -7.69 -5.67
N ALA A 74 -18.22 -7.85 -4.35
CA ALA A 74 -18.88 -8.91 -3.60
C ALA A 74 -20.41 -8.80 -3.65
N ARG A 75 -20.97 -7.57 -3.59
CA ARG A 75 -22.42 -7.35 -3.70
C ARG A 75 -22.98 -7.72 -5.08
N HIS A 76 -22.18 -7.63 -6.12
CA HIS A 76 -22.59 -7.83 -7.52
C HIS A 76 -22.06 -9.13 -8.14
N ASP A 77 -21.44 -9.99 -7.34
CA ASP A 77 -20.83 -11.27 -7.77
C ASP A 77 -19.85 -11.08 -8.95
N VAL A 78 -19.08 -10.00 -8.93
CA VAL A 78 -18.05 -9.71 -9.91
C VAL A 78 -16.69 -10.04 -9.32
N ARG A 79 -15.87 -10.83 -10.03
CA ARG A 79 -14.51 -11.16 -9.58
C ARG A 79 -13.67 -9.89 -9.43
N TYR A 80 -12.94 -9.78 -8.32
CA TYR A 80 -11.97 -8.74 -8.09
C TYR A 80 -10.56 -9.29 -8.03
N ILE A 81 -9.69 -8.79 -8.91
CA ILE A 81 -8.28 -9.17 -9.00
C ILE A 81 -7.46 -7.94 -8.62
N SER A 82 -6.63 -8.02 -7.60
CA SER A 82 -5.71 -6.95 -7.22
C SER A 82 -4.26 -7.43 -7.25
N TRP A 83 -3.37 -6.57 -7.75
CA TRP A 83 -1.93 -6.79 -7.71
C TRP A 83 -1.30 -5.80 -6.76
N VAL A 84 -0.94 -6.28 -5.56
CA VAL A 84 -0.42 -5.50 -4.45
C VAL A 84 1.09 -5.40 -4.56
N TYR A 85 1.60 -4.18 -4.66
CA TYR A 85 3.03 -3.90 -4.67
C TYR A 85 3.52 -3.12 -3.43
N ASP A 86 2.63 -2.88 -2.45
CA ASP A 86 3.00 -2.35 -1.15
C ASP A 86 3.22 -3.48 -0.14
N CYS A 87 4.30 -3.41 0.61
CA CYS A 87 4.61 -4.34 1.70
C CYS A 87 5.05 -3.55 2.93
N PRO A 88 4.28 -3.65 4.02
CA PRO A 88 3.00 -4.35 4.19
C PRO A 88 1.83 -3.65 3.48
N ILE A 89 0.77 -4.41 3.20
CA ILE A 89 -0.47 -3.83 2.68
C ILE A 89 -1.12 -2.91 3.72
N HIS A 90 -1.52 -1.71 3.28
CA HIS A 90 -2.11 -0.66 4.13
C HIS A 90 -3.63 -0.68 4.07
N ILE A 91 -4.27 -1.49 4.92
CA ILE A 91 -5.72 -1.50 5.11
C ILE A 91 -6.04 -1.63 6.59
N ARG A 92 -7.05 -0.92 7.05
CA ARG A 92 -7.52 -0.95 8.46
C ARG A 92 -8.40 -2.16 8.72
N ASN A 93 -9.33 -2.45 7.80
CA ASN A 93 -10.28 -3.55 7.94
C ASN A 93 -9.87 -4.76 7.08
N LEU A 94 -9.28 -5.76 7.71
CA LEU A 94 -8.85 -7.00 7.06
C LEU A 94 -10.01 -7.92 6.67
N ALA A 95 -11.23 -7.69 7.16
CA ALA A 95 -12.36 -8.57 6.89
C ALA A 95 -12.71 -8.64 5.40
N THR A 96 -12.56 -7.52 4.68
CA THR A 96 -12.85 -7.45 3.24
C THR A 96 -11.93 -8.34 2.39
N LEU A 97 -10.73 -8.67 2.87
CA LEU A 97 -9.82 -9.59 2.17
C LEU A 97 -10.40 -10.99 2.00
N LYS A 98 -11.34 -11.40 2.89
CA LYS A 98 -12.00 -12.71 2.86
C LYS A 98 -13.20 -12.78 1.91
N ASN A 99 -13.55 -11.69 1.24
CA ASN A 99 -14.64 -11.72 0.27
C ASN A 99 -14.31 -12.73 -0.84
N SER A 100 -15.28 -13.60 -1.15
CA SER A 100 -15.12 -14.70 -2.12
C SER A 100 -14.85 -14.24 -3.55
N CYS A 101 -15.16 -12.99 -3.87
CA CYS A 101 -14.86 -12.38 -5.17
C CYS A 101 -13.37 -12.07 -5.37
N ASN A 102 -12.58 -12.03 -4.31
CA ASN A 102 -11.17 -11.61 -4.37
C ASN A 102 -10.25 -12.70 -4.91
N THR A 103 -9.26 -12.27 -5.68
CA THR A 103 -7.99 -12.97 -5.94
C THR A 103 -6.90 -11.94 -5.80
N ILE A 104 -6.03 -12.06 -4.78
CA ILE A 104 -5.05 -11.04 -4.42
C ILE A 104 -3.65 -11.54 -4.71
N TYR A 105 -2.96 -10.84 -5.61
CA TYR A 105 -1.55 -11.11 -5.92
C TYR A 105 -0.65 -10.17 -5.14
N PHE A 106 0.23 -10.71 -4.33
CA PHE A 106 1.26 -9.98 -3.59
C PHE A 106 2.61 -10.14 -4.29
N PHE A 107 3.36 -9.04 -4.42
CA PHE A 107 4.72 -9.13 -4.96
C PHE A 107 5.69 -9.77 -3.98
N ASP A 108 5.44 -9.63 -2.68
CA ASP A 108 6.22 -10.25 -1.63
C ASP A 108 5.69 -11.65 -1.30
N ARG A 109 6.59 -12.63 -1.32
CA ARG A 109 6.24 -14.05 -1.09
C ARG A 109 5.81 -14.30 0.35
N VAL A 110 6.50 -13.71 1.31
CA VAL A 110 6.23 -13.92 2.74
C VAL A 110 4.85 -13.37 3.07
N GLN A 111 4.53 -12.18 2.57
CA GLN A 111 3.21 -11.60 2.75
C GLN A 111 2.11 -12.47 2.09
N ALA A 112 2.34 -12.98 0.89
CA ALA A 112 1.38 -13.88 0.23
C ALA A 112 1.13 -15.16 1.05
N GLU A 113 2.17 -15.75 1.64
CA GLU A 113 2.07 -16.95 2.48
C GLU A 113 1.36 -16.64 3.79
N GLU A 114 1.66 -15.52 4.42
CA GLU A 114 1.00 -15.04 5.64
C GLU A 114 -0.53 -14.90 5.43
N TYR A 115 -0.95 -14.18 4.39
CA TYR A 115 -2.38 -14.01 4.13
C TYR A 115 -3.07 -15.29 3.68
N ARG A 116 -2.38 -16.17 2.97
CA ARG A 116 -2.91 -17.50 2.62
C ARG A 116 -3.15 -18.35 3.86
N SER A 117 -2.26 -18.34 4.84
CA SER A 117 -2.43 -19.06 6.11
C SER A 117 -3.65 -18.58 6.90
N ARG A 118 -4.12 -17.36 6.65
CA ARG A 118 -5.33 -16.77 7.24
C ARG A 118 -6.61 -17.07 6.43
N GLY A 119 -6.53 -17.92 5.40
CA GLY A 119 -7.67 -18.34 4.56
C GLY A 119 -8.07 -17.33 3.49
N ILE A 120 -7.15 -16.46 3.05
CA ILE A 120 -7.36 -15.50 1.97
C ILE A 120 -6.86 -16.11 0.65
N ASP A 121 -7.56 -15.87 -0.49
CA ASP A 121 -7.04 -16.24 -1.83
C ASP A 121 -5.87 -15.32 -2.21
N ALA A 122 -4.76 -15.53 -1.53
CA ALA A 122 -3.52 -14.80 -1.68
C ALA A 122 -2.51 -15.58 -2.51
N ARG A 123 -1.96 -14.95 -3.54
CA ARG A 123 -1.02 -15.55 -4.49
C ARG A 123 0.24 -14.68 -4.60
N HIS A 124 1.36 -15.32 -4.86
CA HIS A 124 2.60 -14.60 -5.13
C HIS A 124 2.72 -14.29 -6.62
N MET A 125 2.96 -13.04 -6.95
CA MET A 125 3.31 -12.58 -8.29
C MET A 125 4.31 -11.42 -8.18
N PRO A 126 5.58 -11.62 -8.58
CA PRO A 126 6.60 -10.59 -8.46
C PRO A 126 6.25 -9.35 -9.28
N LEU A 127 6.90 -8.24 -8.96
CA LEU A 127 6.80 -7.02 -9.76
C LEU A 127 7.32 -7.28 -11.18
N ALA A 128 6.72 -6.59 -12.14
CA ALA A 128 7.11 -6.64 -13.53
C ALA A 128 7.70 -5.28 -13.98
N VAL A 129 8.53 -5.34 -14.99
CA VAL A 129 9.12 -4.18 -15.63
C VAL A 129 8.61 -4.05 -17.06
N ASP A 130 8.33 -2.82 -17.49
CA ASP A 130 7.99 -2.54 -18.88
C ASP A 130 9.26 -2.50 -19.74
N THR A 131 9.61 -3.65 -20.27
CA THR A 131 10.84 -3.82 -21.06
C THR A 131 10.86 -2.98 -22.34
N GLU A 132 9.71 -2.62 -22.90
CA GLU A 132 9.63 -1.79 -24.10
C GLU A 132 9.95 -0.33 -23.78
N LEU A 133 9.44 0.17 -22.64
CA LEU A 133 9.76 1.50 -22.16
C LEU A 133 11.27 1.64 -21.90
N TYR A 134 11.86 0.69 -21.17
CA TYR A 134 13.27 0.75 -20.82
C TYR A 134 14.21 0.51 -22.01
N ARG A 135 13.79 -0.27 -23.02
CA ARG A 135 14.56 -0.43 -24.25
C ARG A 135 14.70 0.89 -24.99
N ARG A 136 13.63 1.69 -25.07
CA ARG A 136 13.63 2.98 -25.76
C ARG A 136 14.57 4.01 -25.11
N ILE A 137 14.75 3.97 -23.79
CA ILE A 137 15.62 4.90 -23.06
C ILE A 137 17.11 4.77 -23.47
N TYR A 138 17.48 3.73 -24.20
CA TYR A 138 18.87 3.48 -24.61
C TYR A 138 19.12 3.65 -26.11
N GLU A 139 18.13 4.04 -26.90
CA GLU A 139 18.20 3.98 -28.36
C GLU A 139 18.63 5.31 -29.02
N THR A 140 18.43 6.46 -28.39
CA THR A 140 18.73 7.77 -28.98
C THR A 140 19.97 8.43 -28.34
N GLU A 141 20.70 9.26 -29.12
CA GLU A 141 21.84 10.06 -28.60
C GLU A 141 21.41 11.05 -27.51
N SER A 142 20.22 11.64 -27.64
CA SER A 142 19.66 12.55 -26.65
C SER A 142 19.43 11.83 -25.31
N GLU A 143 18.96 10.59 -25.33
CA GLU A 143 18.73 9.79 -24.15
C GLU A 143 20.04 9.32 -23.49
N ARG A 144 21.10 9.10 -24.30
CA ARG A 144 22.44 8.81 -23.78
C ARG A 144 23.01 10.03 -23.04
N ALA A 145 22.90 11.22 -23.59
CA ALA A 145 23.37 12.46 -22.95
C ALA A 145 22.59 12.75 -21.66
N GLU A 146 21.30 12.46 -21.59
CA GLU A 146 20.52 12.52 -20.37
C GLU A 146 21.01 11.50 -19.32
N ARG A 147 21.34 10.29 -19.72
CA ARG A 147 21.87 9.24 -18.86
C ARG A 147 23.18 9.66 -18.18
N GLU A 148 24.11 10.26 -18.92
CA GLU A 148 25.40 10.70 -18.41
C GLU A 148 25.27 11.66 -17.21
N LYS A 149 24.18 12.43 -17.14
CA LYS A 149 23.89 13.33 -16.01
C LYS A 149 23.60 12.59 -14.69
N TYR A 150 23.18 11.32 -14.79
CA TYR A 150 22.80 10.48 -13.65
C TYR A 150 23.80 9.36 -13.40
N GLU A 151 24.90 9.33 -14.15
CA GLU A 151 25.95 8.34 -13.96
C GLU A 151 26.68 8.60 -12.64
N THR A 152 26.69 7.59 -11.77
CA THR A 152 27.31 7.65 -10.45
C THR A 152 27.70 6.25 -10.00
N ASP A 153 28.73 6.15 -9.19
CA ASP A 153 29.21 4.85 -8.66
C ASP A 153 28.18 4.25 -7.67
N ILE A 154 27.50 5.10 -6.89
CA ILE A 154 26.52 4.69 -5.90
C ILE A 154 25.32 5.63 -5.97
N ALA A 155 24.11 5.09 -6.08
CA ALA A 155 22.89 5.87 -6.09
C ALA A 155 21.85 5.34 -5.07
N LEU A 156 21.21 6.26 -4.35
CA LEU A 156 19.98 5.98 -3.61
C LEU A 156 18.80 6.57 -4.37
N VAL A 157 17.91 5.71 -4.87
CA VAL A 157 16.66 6.11 -5.54
C VAL A 157 15.50 5.93 -4.59
N GLY A 158 14.86 7.02 -4.19
CA GLY A 158 13.71 6.96 -3.27
C GLY A 158 13.32 8.32 -2.72
N LYS A 159 12.30 8.33 -1.85
CA LYS A 159 11.87 9.51 -1.10
C LYS A 159 12.48 9.49 0.29
N LEU A 160 12.84 10.66 0.80
CA LEU A 160 13.02 10.87 2.25
C LEU A 160 11.60 10.99 2.84
N TYR A 161 11.13 9.95 3.50
CA TYR A 161 9.80 9.95 4.11
C TYR A 161 9.80 10.93 5.28
N ARG A 162 8.87 11.90 5.21
CA ARG A 162 8.46 12.66 6.39
C ARG A 162 7.23 11.94 6.94
N THR A 163 7.32 11.51 8.18
CA THR A 163 6.22 10.85 8.88
C THR A 163 5.44 11.85 9.72
N GLU A 164 4.23 11.52 10.09
CA GLU A 164 3.44 12.30 11.07
C GLU A 164 3.81 11.97 12.52
N TYR A 165 4.89 11.24 12.74
CA TYR A 165 5.30 10.77 14.06
C TYR A 165 5.35 11.90 15.11
N GLN A 166 5.89 13.05 14.77
CA GLN A 166 5.94 14.20 15.68
C GLN A 166 4.55 14.70 16.07
N HIS A 167 3.58 14.63 15.18
CA HIS A 167 2.19 14.96 15.48
C HIS A 167 1.60 13.99 16.52
N TYR A 168 1.83 12.69 16.33
CA TYR A 168 1.39 11.67 17.28
C TYR A 168 2.06 11.78 18.64
N LEU A 169 3.25 12.36 18.75
CA LEU A 169 3.91 12.57 20.03
C LEU A 169 3.31 13.73 20.85
N GLN A 170 2.63 14.68 20.25
CA GLN A 170 2.18 15.90 20.94
C GLN A 170 1.41 15.64 22.24
N PRO A 171 0.38 14.78 22.28
CA PRO A 171 -0.43 14.55 23.48
C PRO A 171 0.23 13.63 24.50
N LEU A 172 1.40 13.05 24.19
CA LEU A 172 2.04 12.05 25.02
C LEU A 172 2.93 12.65 26.12
N SER A 173 3.00 11.97 27.26
CA SER A 173 3.95 12.29 28.32
C SER A 173 5.41 12.05 27.89
N ALA A 174 6.37 12.63 28.60
CA ALA A 174 7.80 12.39 28.35
C ALA A 174 8.17 10.91 28.46
N TYR A 175 7.56 10.18 29.39
CA TYR A 175 7.77 8.74 29.56
C TYR A 175 7.28 7.94 28.35
N GLN A 176 6.06 8.21 27.87
CA GLN A 176 5.50 7.55 26.71
C GLN A 176 6.31 7.84 25.42
N LYS A 177 6.73 9.09 25.25
CA LYS A 177 7.64 9.49 24.15
C LYS A 177 8.94 8.69 24.21
N GLY A 178 9.54 8.60 25.39
CA GLY A 178 10.77 7.82 25.63
C GLY A 178 10.61 6.34 25.30
N ARG A 179 9.45 5.73 25.59
CA ARG A 179 9.17 4.33 25.20
C ARG A 179 9.13 4.14 23.69
N LEU A 180 8.43 5.03 22.95
CA LEU A 180 8.38 4.97 21.49
C LEU A 180 9.75 5.19 20.85
N GLU A 181 10.50 6.17 21.35
CA GLU A 181 11.89 6.42 20.91
C GLU A 181 12.80 5.21 21.19
N GLY A 182 12.60 4.54 22.32
CA GLY A 182 13.32 3.31 22.67
C GLY A 182 13.04 2.16 21.70
N ILE A 183 11.80 1.98 21.27
CA ILE A 183 11.41 0.98 20.26
C ILE A 183 12.09 1.27 18.92
N ILE A 184 12.04 2.52 18.46
CA ILE A 184 12.70 2.93 17.21
C ILE A 184 14.21 2.72 17.29
N ALA A 185 14.82 3.14 18.41
CA ALA A 185 16.26 2.99 18.63
C ALA A 185 16.70 1.52 18.70
N ALA A 186 15.86 0.62 19.23
CA ALA A 186 16.11 -0.81 19.25
C ALA A 186 16.04 -1.39 17.83
N GLN A 187 14.99 -1.04 17.05
CA GLN A 187 14.84 -1.51 15.69
C GLN A 187 16.00 -1.05 14.79
N LEU A 188 16.47 0.18 14.92
CA LEU A 188 17.61 0.72 14.14
C LEU A 188 18.93 -0.03 14.37
N LYS A 189 19.04 -0.76 15.49
CA LYS A 189 20.24 -1.57 15.81
C LYS A 189 20.17 -3.01 15.29
N VAL A 190 19.01 -3.43 14.80
CA VAL A 190 18.78 -4.83 14.38
C VAL A 190 18.61 -4.88 12.88
N TYR A 191 19.63 -5.37 12.20
CA TYR A 191 19.59 -5.63 10.76
C TYR A 191 19.00 -7.02 10.48
N GLY A 192 18.06 -7.10 9.53
CA GLY A 192 17.45 -8.37 9.11
C GLY A 192 16.41 -8.94 10.09
N GLY A 193 16.02 -8.20 11.13
CA GLY A 193 14.95 -8.54 12.06
C GLY A 193 13.92 -7.42 12.20
N TYR A 194 12.66 -7.76 12.47
CA TYR A 194 11.57 -6.80 12.67
C TYR A 194 11.00 -6.97 14.07
N LEU A 195 11.45 -6.11 15.00
CA LEU A 195 11.15 -6.19 16.44
C LEU A 195 9.91 -5.39 16.87
N ILE A 196 9.45 -4.45 16.05
CA ILE A 196 8.38 -3.52 16.43
C ILE A 196 7.13 -4.24 16.95
N PRO A 197 6.60 -5.31 16.29
CA PRO A 197 5.42 -6.01 16.77
C PRO A 197 5.59 -6.63 18.16
N ASP A 198 6.80 -7.11 18.48
CA ASP A 198 7.09 -7.74 19.78
C ASP A 198 7.22 -6.70 20.90
N LEU A 199 7.59 -5.47 20.57
CA LEU A 199 7.80 -4.38 21.52
C LEU A 199 6.55 -3.52 21.74
N VAL A 200 5.60 -3.54 20.81
CA VAL A 200 4.30 -2.87 20.94
C VAL A 200 3.35 -3.77 21.73
N THR A 201 3.34 -3.62 23.06
CA THR A 201 2.47 -4.40 23.96
C THR A 201 1.04 -3.81 24.02
N ASP A 202 0.07 -4.62 24.49
CA ASP A 202 -1.31 -4.16 24.68
C ASP A 202 -1.39 -3.06 25.75
N GLU A 203 -0.56 -3.16 26.80
CA GLU A 203 -0.46 -2.14 27.84
C GLU A 203 0.03 -0.80 27.28
N LEU A 204 1.08 -0.82 26.45
CA LEU A 204 1.57 0.39 25.79
C LEU A 204 0.46 1.01 24.93
N LEU A 205 -0.20 0.19 24.11
CA LEU A 205 -1.28 0.66 23.24
C LEU A 205 -2.43 1.29 24.04
N ALA A 206 -2.83 0.68 25.15
CA ALA A 206 -3.88 1.21 26.04
C ALA A 206 -3.45 2.55 26.66
N GLU A 207 -2.23 2.64 27.19
CA GLU A 207 -1.68 3.87 27.78
C GLU A 207 -1.65 5.03 26.77
N LEU A 208 -1.26 4.76 25.52
CA LEU A 208 -1.24 5.77 24.46
C LEU A 208 -2.65 6.22 24.10
N ASN A 209 -3.58 5.28 23.95
CA ASN A 209 -4.97 5.58 23.62
C ASN A 209 -5.67 6.38 24.71
N ASP A 210 -5.36 6.15 25.98
CA ASP A 210 -5.84 6.98 27.09
C ASP A 210 -5.37 8.43 26.95
N SER A 211 -4.13 8.64 26.55
CA SER A 211 -3.58 9.98 26.31
C SER A 211 -4.21 10.66 25.11
N TYR A 212 -4.39 9.94 24.00
CA TYR A 212 -5.06 10.46 22.81
C TYR A 212 -6.53 10.80 23.07
N ALA A 213 -7.25 9.92 23.78
CA ALA A 213 -8.64 10.17 24.15
C ALA A 213 -8.79 11.40 25.04
N LYS A 214 -7.92 11.57 26.03
CA LYS A 214 -7.91 12.78 26.90
C LYS A 214 -7.68 14.07 26.11
N ALA A 215 -6.73 14.04 25.17
CA ALA A 215 -6.37 15.21 24.38
C ALA A 215 -7.43 15.56 23.31
N SER A 216 -8.16 14.57 22.78
CA SER A 216 -9.11 14.72 21.69
C SER A 216 -10.58 14.74 22.12
N GLY A 217 -10.86 14.61 23.40
CA GLY A 217 -12.24 14.45 23.89
C GLY A 217 -12.87 13.11 23.42
N GLY A 218 -12.09 12.05 23.39
CA GLY A 218 -12.54 10.69 23.03
C GLY A 218 -12.64 10.41 21.53
N LYS A 219 -12.16 11.32 20.68
CA LYS A 219 -12.31 11.21 19.21
C LYS A 219 -11.17 10.45 18.51
N VAL A 220 -10.00 10.38 19.12
CA VAL A 220 -8.80 9.76 18.53
C VAL A 220 -8.45 8.48 19.28
N CYS A 221 -8.29 7.42 18.55
CA CYS A 221 -7.80 6.12 19.00
C CYS A 221 -6.92 5.53 17.90
N ILE A 222 -5.77 4.98 18.25
CA ILE A 222 -4.88 4.30 17.31
C ILE A 222 -4.96 2.79 17.53
N SER A 223 -5.07 2.02 16.46
CA SER A 223 -4.98 0.57 16.51
C SER A 223 -3.52 0.12 16.66
N ARG A 224 -3.29 -1.12 17.13
CA ARG A 224 -1.96 -1.75 17.17
C ARG A 224 -1.26 -1.64 15.83
N ARG A 225 -1.95 -1.98 14.75
CA ARG A 225 -1.40 -1.97 13.40
C ARG A 225 -1.00 -0.57 12.92
N GLU A 226 -1.81 0.45 13.23
CA GLU A 226 -1.47 1.84 12.90
C GLU A 226 -0.24 2.31 13.69
N LEU A 227 -0.13 1.93 14.96
CA LEU A 227 1.06 2.25 15.76
C LEU A 227 2.31 1.54 15.22
N GLU A 228 2.24 0.25 14.96
CA GLU A 228 3.34 -0.53 14.37
C GLU A 228 3.79 0.07 13.04
N PHE A 229 2.83 0.43 12.19
CA PHE A 229 3.10 1.08 10.91
C PHE A 229 3.76 2.45 11.06
N LEU A 230 3.25 3.29 11.96
CA LEU A 230 3.84 4.60 12.25
C LEU A 230 5.30 4.47 12.69
N LEU A 231 5.59 3.53 13.61
CA LEU A 231 6.95 3.27 14.10
C LEU A 231 7.86 2.72 12.99
N ALA A 232 7.36 1.83 12.14
CA ALA A 232 8.12 1.28 11.01
C ALA A 232 8.47 2.37 9.99
N CYS A 233 7.53 3.24 9.65
CA CYS A 233 7.77 4.37 8.76
C CYS A 233 8.80 5.34 9.31
N GLU A 234 8.70 5.68 10.60
CA GLU A 234 9.65 6.58 11.25
C GLU A 234 11.05 5.96 11.32
N THR A 235 11.15 4.66 11.66
CA THR A 235 12.42 3.91 11.65
C THR A 235 13.07 3.96 10.27
N THR A 236 12.31 3.62 9.22
CA THR A 236 12.80 3.64 7.84
C THR A 236 13.25 5.04 7.42
N GLY A 237 12.52 6.07 7.81
CA GLY A 237 12.90 7.46 7.57
C GLY A 237 14.24 7.80 8.20
N ARG A 238 14.44 7.46 9.48
CA ARG A 238 15.69 7.70 10.21
C ARG A 238 16.87 6.90 9.65
N GLU A 239 16.65 5.65 9.28
CA GLU A 239 17.65 4.79 8.65
C GLU A 239 18.18 5.40 7.35
N ARG A 240 17.28 5.95 6.52
CA ARG A 240 17.68 6.67 5.28
C ARG A 240 18.49 7.92 5.57
N PHE A 241 18.15 8.68 6.58
CA PHE A 241 18.95 9.84 7.00
C PHE A 241 20.34 9.43 7.48
N LEU A 242 20.47 8.30 8.19
CA LEU A 242 21.78 7.80 8.64
C LEU A 242 22.68 7.34 7.47
N VAL A 243 22.07 6.88 6.37
CA VAL A 243 22.82 6.44 5.17
C VAL A 243 23.22 7.64 4.30
N LEU A 244 22.43 8.71 4.30
CA LEU A 244 22.64 9.88 3.44
C LEU A 244 23.38 11.05 4.12
N GLY A 245 23.47 11.06 5.45
CA GLY A 245 24.11 12.08 6.25
C GLY A 245 25.56 11.83 6.49
#